data_8841c2ab0931997bb448ed791fb52f96
#
_entry.id   8841c2ab0931997bb448ed791fb52f96
#
_cell.length_a   1.000
_cell.length_b   1.000
_cell.length_c   1.000
_cell.angle_alpha   90.00
_cell.angle_beta   90.00
_cell.angle_gamma   90.00
#
_symmetry.space_group_name_H-M   'P 1'
#
loop_
_entity.id
_entity.type
_entity.pdbx_description
1 polymer ?
#
loop_
_entity_poly.entity_id
_entity_poly.type
_entity_poly.pdbx_seq_one_letter_code
_entity_poly.pdbx_strand_id
1 'polypeptide(L)'
;MDPRTLMTRPTVAVLYKYVPQYRRRFFELLSDRLTERDVELILVYGDPGPEDVGKGDAVELPWATKVPNVTITVAGRTLYWQRALKVLHGADLVIVEQASKLLINYALLALQTAGRTRLALWGHGVNLKQEEASRLGEALKRAVSRRAAWWFAYTDATAALVRGFGYPAERITVVQNAIDTRELTVERERLTTTETGREEVAALRRRLGLFGHNVGLFVGAMYEQKRLPFLLEACVRIRELVPDFEMVFVGGGPDKPLVERAAAAHPWIHAVGPVFDEARVPYFLLADLVLMPGLVGLGILDCFALEVPMVTTAVHYHSPEIAYLDDGVNGMMLSAACSPAQFAEAAAALLHDAERADRLRAGCRQARSRYTVEEMVERFADGVTKALDVQGLAQ
;
A
#
# COMPACT_ATOMS: atom_id res chain seq x y z
N MET A 1 24.43 -33.83 36.08
CA MET A 1 24.13 -32.40 35.87
C MET A 1 24.16 -32.18 34.39
N ASP A 2 23.00 -32.08 33.85
CA ASP A 2 22.75 -31.80 32.43
C ASP A 2 23.18 -30.36 32.10
N PRO A 3 24.13 -30.14 31.17
CA PRO A 3 24.41 -28.76 30.72
C PRO A 3 23.22 -28.35 29.87
N ARG A 4 22.38 -27.48 30.41
CA ARG A 4 21.30 -26.82 29.68
C ARG A 4 21.82 -26.36 28.34
N THR A 5 21.38 -27.06 27.30
CA THR A 5 21.43 -26.54 25.94
C THR A 5 20.88 -25.13 25.96
N LEU A 6 21.74 -24.14 25.83
CA LEU A 6 21.35 -22.77 25.54
C LEU A 6 20.58 -22.85 24.23
N MET A 7 19.26 -22.93 24.29
CA MET A 7 18.40 -22.82 23.11
C MET A 7 18.71 -21.43 22.50
N THR A 8 19.48 -21.44 21.45
CA THR A 8 19.76 -20.20 20.70
C THR A 8 18.40 -19.70 20.19
N ARG A 9 18.13 -18.45 20.48
CA ARG A 9 16.92 -17.76 20.05
C ARG A 9 16.77 -17.88 18.53
N PRO A 10 15.61 -18.30 17.99
CA PRO A 10 15.42 -18.37 16.54
C PRO A 10 15.64 -17.01 15.87
N THR A 11 16.34 -17.02 14.75
CA THR A 11 16.70 -15.82 14.03
C THR A 11 15.95 -15.73 12.69
N VAL A 12 15.24 -14.64 12.48
CA VAL A 12 14.51 -14.36 11.24
C VAL A 12 15.14 -13.15 10.55
N ALA A 13 15.58 -13.32 9.32
CA ALA A 13 16.09 -12.24 8.50
C ALA A 13 15.03 -11.76 7.50
N VAL A 14 14.76 -10.46 7.47
CA VAL A 14 13.94 -9.82 6.43
C VAL A 14 14.84 -9.05 5.51
N LEU A 15 14.85 -9.38 4.22
CA LEU A 15 15.60 -8.64 3.21
C LEU A 15 14.64 -7.80 2.37
N TYR A 16 14.82 -6.49 2.44
CA TYR A 16 14.01 -5.51 1.72
C TYR A 16 14.85 -4.74 0.70
N LYS A 17 14.27 -4.35 -0.46
CA LYS A 17 15.03 -3.64 -1.49
C LYS A 17 15.61 -2.33 -0.97
N TYR A 18 14.77 -1.50 -0.38
CA TYR A 18 15.08 -0.30 0.40
C TYR A 18 13.89 -0.04 1.33
N VAL A 19 14.08 0.66 2.42
CA VAL A 19 12.99 0.96 3.37
C VAL A 19 12.34 2.30 3.00
N PRO A 20 11.11 2.29 2.46
CA PRO A 20 10.34 3.52 2.30
C PRO A 20 9.80 4.00 3.66
N GLN A 21 9.58 5.31 3.82
CA GLN A 21 9.14 5.96 5.05
C GLN A 21 7.92 5.26 5.69
N TYR A 22 6.93 4.90 4.89
CA TYR A 22 5.71 4.26 5.38
C TYR A 22 5.94 2.85 5.97
N ARG A 23 7.11 2.22 5.76
CA ARG A 23 7.47 0.91 6.32
C ARG A 23 8.27 1.01 7.61
N ARG A 24 8.78 2.17 7.98
CA ARG A 24 9.57 2.36 9.19
C ARG A 24 8.84 1.80 10.41
N ARG A 25 7.63 2.28 10.65
CA ARG A 25 6.85 1.89 11.83
C ARG A 25 6.52 0.40 11.86
N PHE A 26 6.22 -0.19 10.70
CA PHE A 26 6.00 -1.64 10.60
C PHE A 26 7.21 -2.44 11.07
N PHE A 27 8.43 -2.10 10.63
CA PHE A 27 9.63 -2.83 11.02
C PHE A 27 10.01 -2.62 12.49
N GLU A 28 9.80 -1.43 13.02
CA GLU A 28 10.00 -1.14 14.46
C GLU A 28 9.06 -2.01 15.31
N LEU A 29 7.77 -1.96 15.04
CA LEU A 29 6.77 -2.78 15.75
C LEU A 29 6.99 -4.28 15.57
N LEU A 30 7.40 -4.73 14.37
CA LEU A 30 7.70 -6.13 14.13
C LEU A 30 8.90 -6.60 14.92
N SER A 31 9.94 -5.78 15.04
CA SER A 31 11.11 -6.07 15.87
C SER A 31 10.75 -6.25 17.33
N ASP A 32 9.93 -5.32 17.88
CA ASP A 32 9.45 -5.38 19.26
C ASP A 32 8.61 -6.66 19.47
N ARG A 33 7.66 -6.92 18.56
CA ARG A 33 6.73 -8.04 18.67
C ARG A 33 7.40 -9.40 18.55
N LEU A 34 8.39 -9.54 17.66
CA LEU A 34 9.18 -10.77 17.55
C LEU A 34 10.08 -10.97 18.78
N THR A 35 10.62 -9.88 19.32
CA THR A 35 11.37 -9.92 20.59
C THR A 35 10.53 -10.46 21.75
N GLU A 36 9.28 -10.02 21.89
CA GLU A 36 8.32 -10.54 22.88
C GLU A 36 8.03 -12.02 22.70
N ARG A 37 8.16 -12.53 21.47
CA ARG A 37 7.98 -13.97 21.14
C ARG A 37 9.27 -14.77 21.15
N ASP A 38 10.33 -14.23 21.72
CA ASP A 38 11.65 -14.83 21.79
C ASP A 38 12.28 -15.17 20.42
N VAL A 39 12.00 -14.35 19.41
CA VAL A 39 12.56 -14.43 18.05
C VAL A 39 13.40 -13.18 17.77
N GLU A 40 14.61 -13.37 17.24
CA GLU A 40 15.48 -12.26 16.83
C GLU A 40 15.19 -11.85 15.38
N LEU A 41 14.94 -10.55 15.14
CA LEU A 41 14.79 -9.97 13.80
C LEU A 41 16.09 -9.35 13.30
N ILE A 42 16.58 -9.81 12.16
CA ILE A 42 17.64 -9.14 11.39
C ILE A 42 17.00 -8.49 10.16
N LEU A 43 16.85 -7.16 10.19
CA LEU A 43 16.41 -6.42 9.01
C LEU A 43 17.62 -6.06 8.16
N VAL A 44 17.60 -6.45 6.88
CA VAL A 44 18.62 -6.13 5.89
C VAL A 44 17.97 -5.36 4.74
N TYR A 45 18.56 -4.22 4.36
CA TYR A 45 18.00 -3.41 3.26
C TYR A 45 19.11 -2.74 2.45
N GLY A 46 18.76 -2.31 1.23
CA GLY A 46 19.69 -1.62 0.35
C GLY A 46 19.30 -0.17 0.08
N ASP A 47 19.92 0.42 -0.94
CA ASP A 47 19.60 1.76 -1.43
C ASP A 47 18.44 1.72 -2.44
N PRO A 48 17.66 2.82 -2.58
CA PRO A 48 16.67 2.95 -3.64
C PRO A 48 17.33 2.82 -5.02
N GLY A 49 16.67 2.13 -5.93
CA GLY A 49 17.13 2.01 -7.30
C GLY A 49 16.84 3.28 -8.12
N PRO A 50 17.37 3.38 -9.35
CA PRO A 50 17.17 4.55 -10.22
C PRO A 50 15.68 4.92 -10.40
N GLU A 51 14.80 3.93 -10.45
CA GLU A 51 13.34 4.13 -10.55
C GLU A 51 12.69 4.60 -9.24
N ASP A 52 13.37 4.48 -8.09
CA ASP A 52 12.82 4.83 -6.77
C ASP A 52 13.36 6.14 -6.22
N VAL A 53 14.55 6.58 -6.67
CA VAL A 53 15.19 7.84 -6.19
C VAL A 53 14.25 9.04 -6.32
N GLY A 54 13.48 9.11 -7.41
CA GLY A 54 12.53 10.20 -7.64
C GLY A 54 11.35 10.25 -6.67
N LYS A 55 11.13 9.20 -5.86
CA LYS A 55 10.06 9.17 -4.83
C LYS A 55 10.44 9.96 -3.58
N GLY A 56 11.74 10.04 -3.25
CA GLY A 56 12.24 10.77 -2.09
C GLY A 56 11.77 10.20 -0.73
N ASP A 57 11.33 8.94 -0.68
CA ASP A 57 10.69 8.30 0.46
C ASP A 57 11.59 7.31 1.23
N ALA A 58 12.86 7.18 0.84
CA ALA A 58 13.80 6.26 1.48
C ALA A 58 14.21 6.77 2.86
N VAL A 59 14.21 5.87 3.84
CA VAL A 59 14.66 6.16 5.21
C VAL A 59 15.76 5.21 5.65
N GLU A 60 16.57 5.66 6.60
CA GLU A 60 17.57 4.84 7.27
C GLU A 60 17.08 4.38 8.64
N LEU A 61 17.38 3.13 8.98
CA LEU A 61 17.10 2.53 10.27
C LEU A 61 18.43 2.17 10.95
N PRO A 62 18.84 2.89 12.01
CA PRO A 62 20.17 2.71 12.64
C PRO A 62 20.40 1.30 13.23
N TRP A 63 19.33 0.59 13.57
CA TRP A 63 19.37 -0.77 14.13
C TRP A 63 19.40 -1.88 13.08
N ALA A 64 19.16 -1.53 11.80
CA ALA A 64 19.12 -2.47 10.69
C ALA A 64 20.43 -2.48 9.87
N THR A 65 20.68 -3.56 9.15
CA THR A 65 21.90 -3.71 8.34
C THR A 65 21.67 -3.21 6.91
N LYS A 66 22.38 -2.15 6.54
CA LYS A 66 22.37 -1.65 5.16
C LYS A 66 23.41 -2.37 4.31
N VAL A 67 23.00 -2.82 3.11
CA VAL A 67 23.87 -3.52 2.14
C VAL A 67 23.81 -2.86 0.76
N PRO A 68 24.88 -2.92 -0.05
CA PRO A 68 24.85 -2.36 -1.40
C PRO A 68 23.88 -3.10 -2.33
N ASN A 69 23.07 -2.35 -3.08
CA ASN A 69 22.31 -2.84 -4.23
C ASN A 69 23.14 -2.65 -5.49
N VAL A 70 23.62 -3.73 -6.10
CA VAL A 70 24.28 -3.69 -7.41
C VAL A 70 23.23 -3.74 -8.49
N THR A 71 23.18 -2.70 -9.31
CA THR A 71 22.23 -2.59 -10.43
C THR A 71 22.84 -3.18 -11.70
N ILE A 72 22.09 -4.04 -12.38
CA ILE A 72 22.47 -4.68 -13.65
C ILE A 72 21.35 -4.41 -14.66
N THR A 73 21.67 -3.76 -15.78
CA THR A 73 20.69 -3.49 -16.84
C THR A 73 20.87 -4.50 -17.97
N VAL A 74 19.82 -5.28 -18.25
CA VAL A 74 19.82 -6.28 -19.33
C VAL A 74 18.55 -6.08 -20.17
N ALA A 75 18.72 -5.89 -21.46
CA ALA A 75 17.60 -5.70 -22.43
C ALA A 75 16.58 -4.63 -21.95
N GLY A 76 17.05 -3.49 -21.45
CA GLY A 76 16.23 -2.39 -20.97
C GLY A 76 15.55 -2.65 -19.61
N ARG A 77 15.82 -3.78 -18.96
CA ARG A 77 15.29 -4.12 -17.62
C ARG A 77 16.37 -3.96 -16.57
N THR A 78 16.03 -3.28 -15.48
CA THR A 78 16.89 -3.14 -14.31
C THR A 78 16.70 -4.31 -13.36
N LEU A 79 17.77 -5.04 -13.09
CA LEU A 79 17.88 -6.13 -12.13
C LEU A 79 18.74 -5.68 -10.95
N TYR A 80 18.51 -6.25 -9.77
CA TYR A 80 19.21 -5.90 -8.55
C TYR A 80 19.86 -7.13 -7.93
N TRP A 81 21.14 -7.02 -7.62
CA TRP A 81 21.86 -7.98 -6.79
C TRP A 81 22.19 -7.32 -5.46
N GLN A 82 21.56 -7.79 -4.38
CA GLN A 82 21.84 -7.34 -3.01
C GLN A 82 22.97 -8.19 -2.42
N ARG A 83 24.02 -7.56 -1.92
CA ARG A 83 25.18 -8.27 -1.33
C ARG A 83 24.88 -8.73 0.11
N ALA A 84 23.78 -9.44 0.32
CA ALA A 84 23.26 -9.80 1.64
C ALA A 84 23.58 -11.25 2.08
N LEU A 85 24.04 -12.16 1.20
CA LEU A 85 24.20 -13.58 1.51
C LEU A 85 25.01 -13.85 2.79
N LYS A 86 26.06 -13.05 3.06
CA LYS A 86 26.87 -13.20 4.27
C LYS A 86 26.10 -12.84 5.54
N VAL A 87 25.27 -11.80 5.48
CA VAL A 87 24.45 -11.33 6.63
C VAL A 87 23.29 -12.28 6.88
N LEU A 88 22.74 -12.87 5.83
CA LEU A 88 21.60 -13.81 5.90
C LEU A 88 22.03 -15.24 6.30
N HIS A 89 23.33 -15.52 6.31
CA HIS A 89 23.84 -16.85 6.66
C HIS A 89 23.57 -17.16 8.12
N GLY A 90 22.98 -18.33 8.37
CA GLY A 90 22.66 -18.79 9.72
C GLY A 90 21.27 -18.36 10.24
N ALA A 91 20.53 -17.55 9.49
CA ALA A 91 19.13 -17.26 9.83
C ALA A 91 18.26 -18.51 9.63
N ASP A 92 17.37 -18.79 10.59
CA ASP A 92 16.45 -19.94 10.57
C ASP A 92 15.35 -19.76 9.51
N LEU A 93 15.00 -18.49 9.21
CA LEU A 93 14.06 -18.11 8.16
C LEU A 93 14.53 -16.82 7.48
N VAL A 94 14.55 -16.81 6.15
CA VAL A 94 14.82 -15.62 5.36
C VAL A 94 13.56 -15.22 4.60
N ILE A 95 13.06 -14.02 4.87
CA ILE A 95 11.87 -13.45 4.22
C ILE A 95 12.32 -12.40 3.21
N VAL A 96 11.87 -12.50 1.96
CA VAL A 96 12.23 -11.57 0.89
C VAL A 96 11.01 -11.02 0.17
N GLU A 97 11.13 -9.81 -0.38
CA GLU A 97 10.13 -9.28 -1.29
C GLU A 97 9.99 -10.18 -2.53
N GLN A 98 8.76 -10.56 -2.85
CA GLN A 98 8.47 -11.34 -4.06
C GLN A 98 8.57 -10.44 -5.30
N ALA A 99 9.78 -10.27 -5.83
CA ALA A 99 10.04 -9.49 -7.03
C ALA A 99 11.05 -10.19 -7.93
N SER A 100 10.68 -10.43 -9.19
CA SER A 100 11.53 -11.13 -10.17
C SER A 100 12.82 -10.38 -10.53
N LYS A 101 12.86 -9.07 -10.28
CA LYS A 101 14.04 -8.23 -10.49
C LYS A 101 15.10 -8.36 -9.39
N LEU A 102 14.78 -8.99 -8.25
CA LEU A 102 15.70 -9.23 -7.14
C LEU A 102 16.41 -10.57 -7.36
N LEU A 103 17.62 -10.55 -7.92
CA LEU A 103 18.37 -11.74 -8.29
C LEU A 103 18.76 -12.62 -7.10
N ILE A 104 18.91 -12.03 -5.93
CA ILE A 104 19.24 -12.77 -4.70
C ILE A 104 18.15 -13.79 -4.33
N ASN A 105 16.90 -13.55 -4.70
CA ASN A 105 15.79 -14.49 -4.45
C ASN A 105 16.05 -15.85 -5.09
N TYR A 106 16.66 -15.88 -6.28
CA TYR A 106 17.01 -17.13 -6.98
C TYR A 106 18.18 -17.85 -6.29
N ALA A 107 19.18 -17.08 -5.79
CA ALA A 107 20.29 -17.66 -5.02
C ALA A 107 19.79 -18.27 -3.68
N LEU A 108 18.91 -17.57 -2.97
CA LEU A 108 18.30 -18.06 -1.73
C LEU A 108 17.43 -19.29 -1.98
N LEU A 109 16.71 -19.36 -3.10
CA LEU A 109 15.95 -20.54 -3.50
C LEU A 109 16.86 -21.75 -3.77
N ALA A 110 18.00 -21.52 -4.42
CA ALA A 110 19.01 -22.57 -4.61
C ALA A 110 19.60 -23.07 -3.28
N LEU A 111 19.87 -22.16 -2.34
CA LEU A 111 20.32 -22.52 -0.98
C LEU A 111 19.25 -23.30 -0.21
N GLN A 112 17.99 -22.94 -0.34
CA GLN A 112 16.87 -23.71 0.24
C GLN A 112 16.80 -25.12 -0.33
N THR A 113 16.92 -25.25 -1.66
CA THR A 113 16.94 -26.58 -2.31
C THR A 113 18.12 -27.44 -1.83
N ALA A 114 19.23 -26.79 -1.45
CA ALA A 114 20.40 -27.46 -0.85
C ALA A 114 20.25 -27.68 0.68
N GLY A 115 19.10 -27.38 1.28
CA GLY A 115 18.86 -27.53 2.73
C GLY A 115 19.64 -26.57 3.62
N ARG A 116 20.15 -25.44 3.06
CA ARG A 116 21.03 -24.50 3.77
C ARG A 116 20.31 -23.25 4.30
N THR A 117 19.08 -23.00 3.90
CA THR A 117 18.25 -21.88 4.39
C THR A 117 16.78 -22.23 4.19
N ARG A 118 15.90 -21.49 4.85
CA ARG A 118 14.45 -21.56 4.63
C ARG A 118 14.01 -20.20 4.08
N LEU A 119 13.42 -20.18 2.88
CA LEU A 119 13.02 -18.99 2.18
C LEU A 119 11.51 -18.76 2.27
N ALA A 120 11.08 -17.62 2.77
CA ALA A 120 9.71 -17.16 2.67
C ALA A 120 9.59 -15.98 1.68
N LEU A 121 8.45 -15.89 1.02
CA LEU A 121 8.15 -14.82 0.09
C LEU A 121 7.11 -13.88 0.69
N TRP A 122 7.30 -12.58 0.50
CA TRP A 122 6.37 -11.53 0.92
C TRP A 122 5.99 -10.65 -0.26
N GLY A 123 4.70 -10.58 -0.63
CA GLY A 123 4.31 -9.78 -1.78
C GLY A 123 2.92 -10.05 -2.35
N HIS A 124 2.76 -9.63 -3.61
CA HIS A 124 1.48 -9.61 -4.33
C HIS A 124 1.14 -10.91 -5.10
N GLY A 125 2.07 -11.84 -5.22
CA GLY A 125 1.88 -13.06 -6.02
C GLY A 125 2.04 -12.89 -7.54
N VAL A 126 1.75 -11.73 -8.10
CA VAL A 126 1.88 -11.41 -9.55
C VAL A 126 2.47 -10.02 -9.77
N ASN A 127 2.97 -9.77 -10.99
CA ASN A 127 3.31 -8.42 -11.44
C ASN A 127 2.06 -7.77 -12.06
N LEU A 128 1.34 -6.98 -11.30
CA LEU A 128 0.14 -6.26 -11.75
C LEU A 128 0.42 -5.22 -12.86
N LYS A 129 1.69 -4.87 -13.09
CA LYS A 129 2.12 -3.84 -14.05
C LYS A 129 2.60 -4.36 -15.40
N GLN A 130 2.62 -5.67 -15.65
CA GLN A 130 3.08 -6.23 -16.91
C GLN A 130 1.92 -6.81 -17.72
N GLU A 131 1.47 -6.08 -18.72
CA GLU A 131 0.49 -6.55 -19.73
C GLU A 131 1.03 -7.68 -20.61
N GLU A 132 2.36 -7.82 -20.71
CA GLU A 132 3.03 -8.89 -21.49
C GLU A 132 4.06 -9.64 -20.63
N ALA A 133 3.60 -10.44 -19.69
CA ALA A 133 4.49 -11.41 -19.07
C ALA A 133 4.76 -12.56 -20.03
N SER A 134 6.03 -12.82 -20.40
CA SER A 134 6.36 -14.00 -21.20
C SER A 134 5.91 -15.28 -20.48
N ARG A 135 5.34 -16.26 -21.21
CA ARG A 135 4.90 -17.55 -20.63
C ARG A 135 5.99 -18.22 -19.80
N LEU A 136 7.26 -18.08 -20.20
CA LEU A 136 8.43 -18.59 -19.47
C LEU A 136 8.65 -17.82 -18.15
N GLY A 137 8.49 -16.50 -18.12
CA GLY A 137 8.60 -15.69 -16.91
C GLY A 137 7.53 -16.03 -15.88
N GLU A 138 6.29 -16.27 -16.33
CA GLU A 138 5.20 -16.72 -15.44
C GLU A 138 5.43 -18.13 -14.92
N ALA A 139 5.89 -19.07 -15.75
CA ALA A 139 6.23 -20.41 -15.31
C ALA A 139 7.36 -20.42 -14.28
N LEU A 140 8.40 -19.58 -14.46
CA LEU A 140 9.49 -19.42 -13.51
C LEU A 140 9.01 -18.84 -12.18
N LYS A 141 8.17 -17.80 -12.21
CA LYS A 141 7.56 -17.22 -11.00
C LYS A 141 6.76 -18.27 -10.22
N ARG A 142 5.90 -19.03 -10.92
CA ARG A 142 5.12 -20.11 -10.29
C ARG A 142 6.03 -21.17 -9.67
N ALA A 143 7.10 -21.58 -10.38
CA ALA A 143 8.05 -22.55 -9.88
C ALA A 143 8.79 -22.05 -8.61
N VAL A 144 9.21 -20.77 -8.59
CA VAL A 144 9.81 -20.13 -7.41
C VAL A 144 8.80 -20.03 -6.28
N SER A 145 7.60 -19.53 -6.56
CA SER A 145 6.53 -19.38 -5.57
C SER A 145 6.17 -20.70 -4.88
N ARG A 146 6.10 -21.81 -5.66
CA ARG A 146 5.75 -23.14 -5.13
C ARG A 146 6.83 -23.76 -4.25
N ARG A 147 8.08 -23.32 -4.38
CA ARG A 147 9.22 -23.88 -3.62
C ARG A 147 9.54 -23.10 -2.35
N ALA A 148 8.95 -21.91 -2.13
CA ALA A 148 9.13 -21.18 -0.87
C ALA A 148 8.66 -22.02 0.32
N ALA A 149 9.30 -21.85 1.48
CA ALA A 149 8.89 -22.50 2.73
C ALA A 149 7.60 -21.92 3.28
N TRP A 150 7.40 -20.60 3.11
CA TRP A 150 6.24 -19.86 3.60
C TRP A 150 5.88 -18.70 2.67
N TRP A 151 4.60 -18.26 2.70
CA TRP A 151 4.11 -17.09 1.98
C TRP A 151 3.46 -16.09 2.93
N PHE A 152 3.91 -14.83 2.86
CA PHE A 152 3.27 -13.67 3.46
C PHE A 152 2.53 -12.92 2.36
N ALA A 153 1.24 -13.19 2.22
CA ALA A 153 0.38 -12.60 1.19
C ALA A 153 -0.15 -11.24 1.64
N TYR A 154 -0.10 -10.23 0.77
CA TYR A 154 -0.57 -8.88 1.11
C TYR A 154 -2.06 -8.86 1.44
N THR A 155 -2.89 -9.61 0.72
CA THR A 155 -4.36 -9.64 0.87
C THR A 155 -4.90 -11.04 0.67
N ASP A 156 -6.19 -11.25 1.02
CA ASP A 156 -6.89 -12.51 0.75
C ASP A 156 -6.92 -12.85 -0.75
N ALA A 157 -7.03 -11.83 -1.63
CA ALA A 157 -6.95 -12.03 -3.08
C ALA A 157 -5.57 -12.55 -3.50
N THR A 158 -4.50 -12.03 -2.90
CA THR A 158 -3.13 -12.57 -3.12
C THR A 158 -3.02 -14.02 -2.65
N ALA A 159 -3.56 -14.35 -1.48
CA ALA A 159 -3.55 -15.72 -0.97
C ALA A 159 -4.34 -16.68 -1.87
N ALA A 160 -5.50 -16.26 -2.38
CA ALA A 160 -6.28 -17.04 -3.34
C ALA A 160 -5.50 -17.31 -4.62
N LEU A 161 -4.80 -16.31 -5.14
CA LEU A 161 -3.95 -16.43 -6.32
C LEU A 161 -2.80 -17.43 -6.09
N VAL A 162 -2.08 -17.34 -4.95
CA VAL A 162 -0.96 -18.22 -4.60
C VAL A 162 -1.46 -19.67 -4.42
N ARG A 163 -2.62 -19.87 -3.83
CA ARG A 163 -3.31 -21.19 -3.79
C ARG A 163 -3.62 -21.71 -5.18
N GLY A 164 -4.06 -20.83 -6.09
CA GLY A 164 -4.31 -21.16 -7.49
C GLY A 164 -3.06 -21.66 -8.24
N PHE A 165 -1.86 -21.35 -7.76
CA PHE A 165 -0.61 -21.93 -8.25
C PHE A 165 -0.34 -23.34 -7.70
N GLY A 166 -1.20 -23.88 -6.85
CA GLY A 166 -1.03 -25.17 -6.17
C GLY A 166 -0.11 -25.08 -4.94
N TYR A 167 -0.01 -23.90 -4.31
CA TYR A 167 0.73 -23.73 -3.06
C TYR A 167 -0.16 -24.11 -1.86
N PRO A 168 0.37 -24.80 -0.83
CA PRO A 168 -0.38 -25.25 0.35
C PRO A 168 -0.98 -24.08 1.13
N ALA A 169 -2.28 -24.13 1.40
CA ALA A 169 -3.00 -23.04 2.09
C ALA A 169 -2.49 -22.82 3.53
N GLU A 170 -2.10 -23.89 4.20
CA GLU A 170 -1.57 -23.90 5.57
C GLU A 170 -0.20 -23.22 5.72
N ARG A 171 0.48 -22.94 4.60
CA ARG A 171 1.76 -22.22 4.56
C ARG A 171 1.62 -20.77 4.04
N ILE A 172 0.40 -20.25 4.03
CA ILE A 172 0.13 -18.87 3.64
C ILE A 172 -0.38 -18.10 4.85
N THR A 173 0.26 -16.98 5.15
CA THR A 173 -0.24 -15.98 6.09
C THR A 173 -0.71 -14.76 5.30
N VAL A 174 -1.96 -14.37 5.46
CA VAL A 174 -2.49 -13.10 4.94
C VAL A 174 -2.17 -12.00 5.94
N VAL A 175 -1.27 -11.09 5.57
CA VAL A 175 -0.79 -10.04 6.49
C VAL A 175 -1.68 -8.80 6.52
N GLN A 176 -2.53 -8.60 5.49
CA GLN A 176 -3.34 -7.40 5.29
C GLN A 176 -2.45 -6.15 5.27
N ASN A 177 -1.84 -5.91 4.08
CA ASN A 177 -0.87 -4.83 3.91
C ASN A 177 -1.40 -3.48 4.39
N ALA A 178 -0.74 -2.86 5.38
CA ALA A 178 -1.17 -1.63 6.03
C ALA A 178 -0.02 -0.63 6.22
N ILE A 179 -0.38 0.60 6.52
CA ILE A 179 0.52 1.69 6.91
C ILE A 179 0.08 2.25 8.26
N ASP A 180 0.97 2.96 8.94
CA ASP A 180 0.61 3.70 10.15
C ASP A 180 -0.29 4.88 9.77
N THR A 181 -1.53 4.84 10.23
CA THR A 181 -2.51 5.91 10.07
C THR A 181 -2.86 6.58 11.39
N ARG A 182 -2.14 6.26 12.46
CA ARG A 182 -2.43 6.75 13.81
C ARG A 182 -2.29 8.27 13.88
N GLU A 183 -1.23 8.83 13.32
CA GLU A 183 -1.01 10.29 13.30
C GLU A 183 -2.11 11.01 12.54
N LEU A 184 -2.59 10.44 11.43
CA LEU A 184 -3.75 10.97 10.71
C LEU A 184 -5.02 10.98 11.57
N THR A 185 -5.23 9.91 12.34
CA THR A 185 -6.40 9.78 13.21
C THR A 185 -6.35 10.77 14.37
N VAL A 186 -5.17 10.90 15.00
CA VAL A 186 -4.94 11.88 16.10
C VAL A 186 -5.15 13.31 15.60
N GLU A 187 -4.60 13.63 14.44
CA GLU A 187 -4.74 14.96 13.86
C GLU A 187 -6.21 15.25 13.45
N ARG A 188 -6.89 14.25 12.87
CA ARG A 188 -8.34 14.34 12.60
C ARG A 188 -9.12 14.64 13.88
N GLU A 189 -8.86 13.92 14.98
CA GLU A 189 -9.51 14.14 16.26
C GLU A 189 -9.23 15.56 16.76
N ARG A 190 -7.96 16.00 16.76
CA ARG A 190 -7.59 17.36 17.15
C ARG A 190 -8.36 18.41 16.36
N LEU A 191 -8.36 18.28 15.02
CA LEU A 191 -9.00 19.25 14.13
C LEU A 191 -10.52 19.29 14.24
N THR A 192 -11.15 18.18 14.64
CA THR A 192 -12.62 18.10 14.74
C THR A 192 -13.16 18.42 16.13
N THR A 193 -12.39 18.17 17.20
CA THR A 193 -12.86 18.31 18.60
C THR A 193 -12.47 19.64 19.24
N THR A 194 -11.33 20.22 18.83
CA THR A 194 -10.88 21.52 19.39
C THR A 194 -11.44 22.71 18.62
N GLU A 195 -11.62 23.85 19.28
CA GLU A 195 -12.05 25.10 18.64
C GLU A 195 -10.99 25.59 17.65
N THR A 196 -9.72 25.59 18.07
CA THR A 196 -8.57 25.97 17.21
C THR A 196 -8.48 25.10 15.96
N GLY A 197 -8.68 23.77 16.12
CA GLY A 197 -8.65 22.85 14.98
C GLY A 197 -9.76 23.12 13.97
N ARG A 198 -10.99 23.36 14.45
CA ARG A 198 -12.09 23.74 13.56
C ARG A 198 -11.84 25.06 12.82
N GLU A 199 -11.22 26.02 13.52
CA GLU A 199 -10.84 27.30 12.89
C GLU A 199 -9.73 27.12 11.85
N GLU A 200 -8.75 26.22 12.07
CA GLU A 200 -7.73 25.87 11.07
C GLU A 200 -8.36 25.31 9.78
N VAL A 201 -9.32 24.39 9.90
CA VAL A 201 -10.03 23.81 8.75
C VAL A 201 -10.86 24.90 8.05
N ALA A 202 -11.56 25.75 8.81
CA ALA A 202 -12.31 26.87 8.25
C ALA A 202 -11.42 27.90 7.54
N ALA A 203 -10.24 28.18 8.10
CA ALA A 203 -9.24 29.05 7.49
C ALA A 203 -8.69 28.46 6.17
N LEU A 204 -8.46 27.13 6.13
CA LEU A 204 -8.07 26.45 4.90
C LEU A 204 -9.16 26.57 3.83
N ARG A 205 -10.43 26.35 4.21
CA ARG A 205 -11.57 26.50 3.31
C ARG A 205 -11.62 27.92 2.68
N ARG A 206 -11.47 28.95 3.52
CA ARG A 206 -11.41 30.34 3.05
C ARG A 206 -10.22 30.60 2.14
N ARG A 207 -9.03 30.12 2.50
CA ARG A 207 -7.80 30.29 1.70
C ARG A 207 -7.88 29.63 0.33
N LEU A 208 -8.55 28.49 0.23
CA LEU A 208 -8.79 27.80 -1.03
C LEU A 208 -9.92 28.44 -1.85
N GLY A 209 -10.74 29.32 -1.24
CA GLY A 209 -11.91 29.88 -1.90
C GLY A 209 -13.03 28.89 -2.15
N LEU A 210 -13.17 27.88 -1.27
CA LEU A 210 -14.24 26.88 -1.36
C LEU A 210 -15.56 27.48 -0.88
N PHE A 211 -16.43 27.83 -1.81
CA PHE A 211 -17.77 28.39 -1.52
C PHE A 211 -18.86 27.33 -1.54
N GLY A 212 -18.70 26.28 -2.34
CA GLY A 212 -19.64 25.17 -2.44
C GLY A 212 -19.63 24.27 -1.22
N HIS A 213 -20.73 23.55 -0.98
CA HIS A 213 -20.86 22.61 0.14
C HIS A 213 -20.42 21.19 -0.23
N ASN A 214 -20.47 20.85 -1.52
CA ASN A 214 -20.13 19.54 -2.03
C ASN A 214 -18.68 19.51 -2.53
N VAL A 215 -17.79 18.80 -1.86
CA VAL A 215 -16.35 18.81 -2.15
C VAL A 215 -15.86 17.42 -2.51
N GLY A 216 -15.33 17.29 -3.73
CA GLY A 216 -14.55 16.13 -4.15
C GLY A 216 -13.06 16.33 -3.86
N LEU A 217 -12.37 15.27 -3.54
CA LEU A 217 -10.94 15.29 -3.25
C LEU A 217 -10.20 14.23 -4.06
N PHE A 218 -9.09 14.61 -4.67
CA PHE A 218 -8.07 13.69 -5.18
C PHE A 218 -6.80 13.89 -4.37
N VAL A 219 -6.24 12.81 -3.79
CA VAL A 219 -4.94 12.84 -3.08
C VAL A 219 -4.02 11.76 -3.62
N GLY A 220 -2.84 12.16 -4.08
CA GLY A 220 -1.81 11.22 -4.50
C GLY A 220 -0.94 11.70 -5.66
N ALA A 221 -0.02 10.85 -6.09
CA ALA A 221 0.83 11.12 -7.22
C ALA A 221 0.01 11.16 -8.53
N MET A 222 0.33 12.13 -9.39
CA MET A 222 -0.39 12.42 -10.63
C MET A 222 0.37 11.82 -11.83
N TYR A 223 -0.09 10.67 -12.31
CA TYR A 223 0.49 9.95 -13.46
C TYR A 223 -0.59 9.15 -14.20
N GLU A 224 -0.31 8.70 -15.39
CA GLU A 224 -1.25 8.11 -16.36
C GLU A 224 -2.26 7.11 -15.74
N GLN A 225 -1.78 6.15 -14.91
CA GLN A 225 -2.66 5.14 -14.32
C GLN A 225 -3.68 5.72 -13.32
N LYS A 226 -3.56 6.99 -12.91
CA LYS A 226 -4.55 7.71 -12.10
C LYS A 226 -5.75 8.21 -12.90
N ARG A 227 -5.68 8.17 -14.25
CA ARG A 227 -6.75 8.56 -15.15
C ARG A 227 -7.25 9.99 -14.93
N LEU A 228 -6.33 10.94 -14.72
CA LEU A 228 -6.72 12.34 -14.47
C LEU A 228 -7.55 12.97 -15.60
N PRO A 229 -7.30 12.72 -16.90
CA PRO A 229 -8.18 13.21 -17.96
C PRO A 229 -9.63 12.74 -17.79
N PHE A 230 -9.84 11.46 -17.44
CA PHE A 230 -11.18 10.92 -17.13
C PHE A 230 -11.80 11.64 -15.93
N LEU A 231 -11.03 11.84 -14.84
CA LEU A 231 -11.53 12.52 -13.64
C LEU A 231 -11.93 13.95 -13.92
N LEU A 232 -11.11 14.70 -14.66
CA LEU A 232 -11.40 16.11 -15.00
C LEU A 232 -12.68 16.23 -15.83
N GLU A 233 -12.90 15.32 -16.80
CA GLU A 233 -14.16 15.28 -17.56
C GLU A 233 -15.34 14.94 -16.66
N ALA A 234 -15.19 13.95 -15.77
CA ALA A 234 -16.22 13.60 -14.78
C ALA A 234 -16.54 14.79 -13.84
N CYS A 235 -15.53 15.55 -13.38
CA CYS A 235 -15.73 16.73 -12.53
C CYS A 235 -16.60 17.79 -13.21
N VAL A 236 -16.40 18.04 -14.50
CA VAL A 236 -17.28 18.98 -15.27
C VAL A 236 -18.74 18.49 -15.24
N ARG A 237 -18.95 17.19 -15.45
CA ARG A 237 -20.30 16.61 -15.39
C ARG A 237 -20.91 16.62 -13.97
N ILE A 238 -20.08 16.36 -12.93
CA ILE A 238 -20.56 16.51 -11.53
C ILE A 238 -21.01 17.92 -11.29
N ARG A 239 -20.25 18.93 -11.72
CA ARG A 239 -20.59 20.34 -11.56
C ARG A 239 -21.89 20.72 -12.25
N GLU A 240 -22.21 20.13 -13.41
CA GLU A 240 -23.49 20.30 -14.10
C GLU A 240 -24.66 19.72 -13.28
N LEU A 241 -24.46 18.57 -12.60
CA LEU A 241 -25.46 17.90 -11.79
C LEU A 241 -25.58 18.47 -10.37
N VAL A 242 -24.49 18.97 -9.82
CA VAL A 242 -24.33 19.53 -8.47
C VAL A 242 -23.71 20.93 -8.60
N PRO A 243 -24.51 21.99 -8.77
CA PRO A 243 -24.01 23.34 -9.12
C PRO A 243 -23.06 23.99 -8.09
N ASP A 244 -23.02 23.52 -6.86
CA ASP A 244 -22.11 23.97 -5.81
C ASP A 244 -20.93 22.98 -5.56
N PHE A 245 -20.71 22.00 -6.46
CA PHE A 245 -19.59 21.07 -6.37
C PHE A 245 -18.25 21.77 -6.57
N GLU A 246 -17.29 21.46 -5.72
CA GLU A 246 -15.91 21.92 -5.80
C GLU A 246 -14.95 20.74 -5.82
N MET A 247 -13.83 20.84 -6.54
CA MET A 247 -12.86 19.76 -6.63
C MET A 247 -11.47 20.19 -6.20
N VAL A 248 -10.91 19.49 -5.22
CA VAL A 248 -9.57 19.76 -4.68
C VAL A 248 -8.62 18.65 -5.12
N PHE A 249 -7.50 19.03 -5.73
CA PHE A 249 -6.42 18.12 -6.14
C PHE A 249 -5.19 18.37 -5.28
N VAL A 250 -4.82 17.36 -4.48
CA VAL A 250 -3.62 17.35 -3.63
C VAL A 250 -2.63 16.36 -4.19
N GLY A 251 -1.47 16.81 -4.61
CA GLY A 251 -0.44 15.94 -5.15
C GLY A 251 0.41 16.57 -6.25
N GLY A 252 1.29 15.76 -6.81
CA GLY A 252 2.19 16.15 -7.88
C GLY A 252 2.58 14.96 -8.75
N GLY A 253 3.28 15.23 -9.82
CA GLY A 253 3.74 14.20 -10.76
C GLY A 253 3.67 14.65 -12.22
N PRO A 254 3.97 13.75 -13.17
CA PRO A 254 4.02 14.10 -14.60
C PRO A 254 2.72 14.72 -15.14
N ASP A 255 1.56 14.31 -14.62
CA ASP A 255 0.24 14.76 -15.09
C ASP A 255 -0.28 16.00 -14.34
N LYS A 256 0.47 16.54 -13.35
CA LYS A 256 0.10 17.79 -12.65
C LYS A 256 -0.27 18.94 -13.59
N PRO A 257 0.42 19.17 -14.72
CA PRO A 257 0.06 20.23 -15.66
C PRO A 257 -1.35 20.10 -16.24
N LEU A 258 -1.95 18.91 -16.29
CA LEU A 258 -3.35 18.73 -16.72
C LEU A 258 -4.31 19.38 -15.70
N VAL A 259 -4.06 19.14 -14.42
CA VAL A 259 -4.86 19.68 -13.31
C VAL A 259 -4.70 21.21 -13.22
N GLU A 260 -3.48 21.73 -13.36
CA GLU A 260 -3.21 23.17 -13.33
C GLU A 260 -3.94 23.92 -14.47
N ARG A 261 -3.96 23.34 -15.67
CA ARG A 261 -4.75 23.90 -16.78
C ARG A 261 -6.25 23.91 -16.51
N ALA A 262 -6.76 22.81 -15.93
CA ALA A 262 -8.17 22.74 -15.55
C ALA A 262 -8.53 23.76 -14.46
N ALA A 263 -7.67 23.95 -13.46
CA ALA A 263 -7.85 24.95 -12.41
C ALA A 263 -7.82 26.39 -12.97
N ALA A 264 -6.99 26.66 -13.97
CA ALA A 264 -6.97 27.97 -14.65
C ALA A 264 -8.26 28.23 -15.46
N ALA A 265 -8.90 27.18 -15.98
CA ALA A 265 -10.14 27.29 -16.76
C ALA A 265 -11.42 27.28 -15.90
N HIS A 266 -11.35 26.69 -14.70
CA HIS A 266 -12.52 26.45 -13.84
C HIS A 266 -12.22 26.89 -12.40
N PRO A 267 -12.82 27.98 -11.90
CA PRO A 267 -12.52 28.54 -10.56
C PRO A 267 -12.93 27.60 -9.40
N TRP A 268 -13.73 26.58 -9.66
CA TRP A 268 -14.15 25.55 -8.71
C TRP A 268 -13.23 24.30 -8.70
N ILE A 269 -12.11 24.33 -9.45
CA ILE A 269 -11.06 23.31 -9.40
C ILE A 269 -9.84 23.92 -8.72
N HIS A 270 -9.36 23.28 -7.65
CA HIS A 270 -8.27 23.79 -6.82
C HIS A 270 -7.06 22.86 -6.90
N ALA A 271 -5.96 23.33 -7.49
CA ALA A 271 -4.68 22.62 -7.59
C ALA A 271 -3.76 23.04 -6.44
N VAL A 272 -3.65 22.22 -5.41
CA VAL A 272 -2.90 22.56 -4.18
C VAL A 272 -1.40 22.26 -4.32
N GLY A 273 -1.04 21.19 -5.03
CA GLY A 273 0.32 20.66 -5.03
C GLY A 273 0.52 19.55 -4.01
N PRO A 274 1.77 19.04 -3.85
CA PRO A 274 2.08 17.96 -2.92
C PRO A 274 1.89 18.39 -1.47
N VAL A 275 1.18 17.56 -0.69
CA VAL A 275 1.04 17.68 0.77
C VAL A 275 1.23 16.29 1.36
N PHE A 276 2.02 16.19 2.41
CA PHE A 276 2.43 14.92 3.01
C PHE A 276 1.97 14.83 4.48
N ASP A 277 2.02 13.62 5.01
CA ASP A 277 1.80 13.31 6.41
C ASP A 277 0.50 13.92 6.95
N GLU A 278 0.46 14.42 8.18
CA GLU A 278 -0.73 14.97 8.82
C GLU A 278 -1.24 16.26 8.16
N ALA A 279 -0.37 16.98 7.44
CA ALA A 279 -0.76 18.21 6.75
C ALA A 279 -1.85 17.98 5.68
N ARG A 280 -2.08 16.72 5.24
CA ARG A 280 -3.17 16.38 4.32
C ARG A 280 -4.53 16.22 4.99
N VAL A 281 -4.57 16.00 6.32
CA VAL A 281 -5.81 15.76 7.07
C VAL A 281 -6.87 16.85 6.88
N PRO A 282 -6.52 18.16 6.96
CA PRO A 282 -7.51 19.22 6.75
C PRO A 282 -8.23 19.15 5.39
N TYR A 283 -7.56 18.69 4.34
CA TYR A 283 -8.17 18.53 3.01
C TYR A 283 -9.21 17.41 2.97
N PHE A 284 -8.95 16.32 3.67
CA PHE A 284 -9.95 15.24 3.84
C PHE A 284 -11.15 15.73 4.66
N LEU A 285 -10.93 16.55 5.70
CA LEU A 285 -12.02 17.12 6.50
C LEU A 285 -12.90 18.11 5.74
N LEU A 286 -12.40 18.68 4.64
CA LEU A 286 -13.18 19.52 3.74
C LEU A 286 -13.99 18.70 2.72
N ALA A 287 -13.65 17.43 2.52
CA ALA A 287 -14.17 16.61 1.43
C ALA A 287 -15.33 15.71 1.86
N ASP A 288 -16.29 15.55 0.97
CA ASP A 288 -17.37 14.56 1.09
C ASP A 288 -17.00 13.21 0.50
N LEU A 289 -16.25 13.23 -0.61
CA LEU A 289 -15.84 12.06 -1.37
C LEU A 289 -14.38 12.16 -1.83
N VAL A 290 -13.66 11.04 -1.80
CA VAL A 290 -12.42 10.89 -2.57
C VAL A 290 -12.75 10.31 -3.94
N LEU A 291 -12.37 11.02 -5.00
CA LEU A 291 -12.62 10.63 -6.40
C LEU A 291 -11.32 10.12 -7.04
N MET A 292 -11.23 8.80 -7.26
CA MET A 292 -10.01 8.13 -7.75
C MET A 292 -10.36 7.10 -8.82
N PRO A 293 -10.66 7.49 -10.08
CA PRO A 293 -11.13 6.55 -11.11
C PRO A 293 -10.03 5.62 -11.64
N GLY A 294 -8.77 5.87 -11.31
CA GLY A 294 -7.62 5.07 -11.71
C GLY A 294 -7.06 4.21 -10.59
N LEU A 295 -5.76 3.91 -10.67
CA LEU A 295 -5.04 3.07 -9.73
C LEU A 295 -5.22 3.53 -8.27
N VAL A 296 -5.82 2.65 -7.47
CA VAL A 296 -5.89 2.75 -6.01
C VAL A 296 -4.78 1.88 -5.41
N GLY A 297 -4.11 2.39 -4.39
CA GLY A 297 -3.14 1.67 -3.55
C GLY A 297 -3.40 1.99 -2.09
N LEU A 298 -2.33 2.17 -1.29
CA LEU A 298 -2.41 2.43 0.15
C LEU A 298 -3.22 3.67 0.55
N GLY A 299 -3.47 4.62 -0.37
CA GLY A 299 -4.33 5.79 -0.12
C GLY A 299 -5.78 5.46 0.28
N ILE A 300 -6.24 4.23 0.07
CA ILE A 300 -7.53 3.77 0.59
C ILE A 300 -7.53 3.71 2.13
N LEU A 301 -6.39 3.46 2.75
CA LEU A 301 -6.26 3.44 4.22
C LEU A 301 -6.39 4.86 4.81
N ASP A 302 -5.96 5.89 4.06
CA ASP A 302 -6.22 7.29 4.44
C ASP A 302 -7.73 7.58 4.43
N CYS A 303 -8.45 7.09 3.43
CA CYS A 303 -9.90 7.22 3.35
C CYS A 303 -10.60 6.59 4.56
N PHE A 304 -10.14 5.41 5.00
CA PHE A 304 -10.68 4.76 6.18
C PHE A 304 -10.33 5.50 7.46
N ALA A 305 -9.06 5.90 7.63
CA ALA A 305 -8.58 6.63 8.80
C ALA A 305 -9.31 7.97 8.99
N LEU A 306 -9.57 8.66 7.87
CA LEU A 306 -10.17 10.00 7.85
C LEU A 306 -11.68 9.97 7.60
N GLU A 307 -12.27 8.77 7.42
CA GLU A 307 -13.72 8.54 7.27
C GLU A 307 -14.32 9.26 6.04
N VAL A 308 -13.59 9.31 4.94
CA VAL A 308 -14.05 9.89 3.67
C VAL A 308 -14.17 8.77 2.63
N PRO A 309 -15.38 8.41 2.17
CA PRO A 309 -15.57 7.31 1.25
C PRO A 309 -14.95 7.60 -0.13
N MET A 310 -14.36 6.55 -0.72
CA MET A 310 -13.77 6.63 -2.05
C MET A 310 -14.75 6.16 -3.13
N VAL A 311 -14.79 6.89 -4.26
CA VAL A 311 -15.43 6.44 -5.51
C VAL A 311 -14.32 6.11 -6.51
N THR A 312 -14.34 4.88 -7.04
CA THR A 312 -13.32 4.39 -7.96
C THR A 312 -13.93 3.55 -9.09
N THR A 313 -13.10 3.03 -10.00
CA THR A 313 -13.52 2.09 -11.06
C THR A 313 -12.74 0.78 -10.97
N ALA A 314 -13.29 -0.34 -11.39
CA ALA A 314 -12.70 -1.68 -11.30
C ALA A 314 -11.60 -1.92 -12.36
N VAL A 315 -10.61 -1.02 -12.49
CA VAL A 315 -9.48 -1.23 -13.40
C VAL A 315 -8.61 -2.40 -12.93
N HIS A 316 -8.07 -3.18 -13.88
CA HIS A 316 -7.32 -4.41 -13.57
C HIS A 316 -5.94 -4.20 -12.94
N TYR A 317 -5.42 -2.97 -12.99
CA TYR A 317 -4.07 -2.63 -12.50
C TYR A 317 -4.04 -1.96 -11.12
N HIS A 318 -5.11 -2.05 -10.35
CA HIS A 318 -5.08 -1.64 -8.93
C HIS A 318 -3.98 -2.35 -8.15
N SER A 319 -3.48 -1.70 -7.10
CA SER A 319 -2.71 -2.39 -6.07
C SER A 319 -3.61 -3.35 -5.27
N PRO A 320 -3.06 -4.36 -4.60
CA PRO A 320 -3.85 -5.36 -3.87
C PRO A 320 -4.81 -4.79 -2.82
N GLU A 321 -4.49 -3.62 -2.29
CA GLU A 321 -5.27 -2.93 -1.24
C GLU A 321 -6.66 -2.52 -1.73
N ILE A 322 -6.93 -2.53 -3.03
CA ILE A 322 -8.28 -2.35 -3.56
C ILE A 322 -9.26 -3.41 -3.00
N ALA A 323 -8.76 -4.57 -2.61
CA ALA A 323 -9.55 -5.62 -1.96
C ALA A 323 -10.13 -5.21 -0.59
N TYR A 324 -9.72 -4.07 -0.04
CA TYR A 324 -10.28 -3.51 1.20
C TYR A 324 -11.52 -2.66 0.96
N LEU A 325 -11.76 -2.26 -0.29
CA LEU A 325 -12.96 -1.56 -0.67
C LEU A 325 -14.10 -2.56 -0.84
N ASP A 326 -15.06 -2.50 0.06
CA ASP A 326 -16.33 -3.22 -0.01
C ASP A 326 -17.37 -2.29 -0.65
N ASP A 327 -17.76 -2.57 -1.90
CA ASP A 327 -18.69 -1.73 -2.66
C ASP A 327 -20.02 -1.55 -1.95
N GLY A 328 -20.45 -0.29 -1.80
CA GLY A 328 -21.67 0.09 -1.08
C GLY A 328 -21.57 0.02 0.45
N VAL A 329 -20.42 -0.38 1.02
CA VAL A 329 -20.17 -0.47 2.47
C VAL A 329 -19.21 0.61 2.95
N ASN A 330 -18.01 0.70 2.37
CA ASN A 330 -16.99 1.68 2.76
C ASN A 330 -16.47 2.54 1.60
N GLY A 331 -17.08 2.42 0.44
CA GLY A 331 -16.79 3.15 -0.77
C GLY A 331 -17.70 2.70 -1.91
N MET A 332 -17.40 3.15 -3.12
CA MET A 332 -18.14 2.79 -4.32
C MET A 332 -17.17 2.39 -5.43
N MET A 333 -17.42 1.25 -6.08
CA MET A 333 -16.62 0.78 -7.21
C MET A 333 -17.51 0.59 -8.45
N LEU A 334 -17.29 1.43 -9.45
CA LEU A 334 -17.97 1.32 -10.73
C LEU A 334 -17.25 0.36 -11.68
N SER A 335 -17.91 -0.06 -12.74
CA SER A 335 -17.29 -0.84 -13.80
C SER A 335 -16.08 -0.14 -14.40
N ALA A 336 -15.05 -0.91 -14.77
CA ALA A 336 -13.87 -0.37 -15.51
C ALA A 336 -14.29 0.28 -16.85
N ALA A 337 -15.38 -0.17 -17.44
CA ALA A 337 -15.94 0.32 -18.72
C ALA A 337 -16.87 1.54 -18.55
N CYS A 338 -17.08 2.04 -17.30
CA CYS A 338 -17.95 3.20 -17.11
C CYS A 338 -17.33 4.44 -17.80
N SER A 339 -18.22 5.27 -18.36
CA SER A 339 -17.83 6.57 -18.92
C SER A 339 -17.63 7.62 -17.81
N PRO A 340 -16.96 8.76 -18.11
CA PRO A 340 -16.90 9.89 -17.18
C PRO A 340 -18.29 10.37 -16.74
N ALA A 341 -19.27 10.34 -17.63
CA ALA A 341 -20.65 10.73 -17.32
C ALA A 341 -21.28 9.77 -16.28
N GLN A 342 -21.16 8.46 -16.47
CA GLN A 342 -21.67 7.47 -15.52
C GLN A 342 -20.96 7.56 -14.14
N PHE A 343 -19.66 7.85 -14.14
CA PHE A 343 -18.92 8.10 -12.90
C PHE A 343 -19.45 9.36 -12.20
N ALA A 344 -19.72 10.42 -12.96
CA ALA A 344 -20.25 11.66 -12.45
C ALA A 344 -21.67 11.50 -11.88
N GLU A 345 -22.54 10.78 -12.57
CA GLU A 345 -23.90 10.47 -12.10
C GLU A 345 -23.87 9.73 -10.75
N ALA A 346 -22.98 8.71 -10.62
CA ALA A 346 -22.82 7.95 -9.40
C ALA A 346 -22.28 8.81 -8.23
N ALA A 347 -21.29 9.67 -8.49
CA ALA A 347 -20.76 10.60 -7.50
C ALA A 347 -21.80 11.67 -7.09
N ALA A 348 -22.50 12.25 -8.05
CA ALA A 348 -23.58 13.23 -7.79
C ALA A 348 -24.72 12.62 -6.98
N ALA A 349 -25.15 11.40 -7.31
CA ALA A 349 -26.18 10.68 -6.55
C ALA A 349 -25.76 10.46 -5.09
N LEU A 350 -24.47 10.19 -4.84
CA LEU A 350 -23.95 10.02 -3.49
C LEU A 350 -23.85 11.37 -2.73
N LEU A 351 -23.51 12.46 -3.42
CA LEU A 351 -23.50 13.80 -2.83
C LEU A 351 -24.90 14.30 -2.44
N HIS A 352 -25.95 13.84 -3.13
CA HIS A 352 -27.35 14.15 -2.81
C HIS A 352 -27.98 13.21 -1.79
N ASP A 353 -27.36 12.08 -1.45
CA ASP A 353 -27.88 11.08 -0.51
C ASP A 353 -27.02 11.06 0.77
N ALA A 354 -27.33 11.98 1.70
CA ALA A 354 -26.63 12.10 2.98
C ALA A 354 -26.66 10.81 3.80
N GLU A 355 -27.80 10.07 3.80
CA GLU A 355 -27.90 8.82 4.54
C GLU A 355 -26.95 7.75 3.98
N ARG A 356 -26.86 7.64 2.67
CA ARG A 356 -25.93 6.72 2.01
C ARG A 356 -24.48 7.12 2.26
N ALA A 357 -24.16 8.41 2.17
CA ALA A 357 -22.83 8.93 2.49
C ALA A 357 -22.43 8.61 3.94
N ASP A 358 -23.35 8.78 4.91
CA ASP A 358 -23.09 8.48 6.31
C ASP A 358 -22.90 6.97 6.57
N ARG A 359 -23.66 6.11 5.87
CA ARG A 359 -23.42 4.65 5.91
C ARG A 359 -22.02 4.29 5.41
N LEU A 360 -21.56 4.90 4.30
CA LEU A 360 -20.21 4.67 3.78
C LEU A 360 -19.13 5.19 4.74
N ARG A 361 -19.33 6.36 5.37
CA ARG A 361 -18.43 6.88 6.42
C ARG A 361 -18.34 5.93 7.62
N ALA A 362 -19.48 5.36 8.05
CA ALA A 362 -19.49 4.36 9.10
C ALA A 362 -18.74 3.08 8.70
N GLY A 363 -18.85 2.66 7.44
CA GLY A 363 -18.07 1.56 6.87
C GLY A 363 -16.57 1.84 6.84
N CYS A 364 -16.17 3.07 6.46
CA CYS A 364 -14.76 3.50 6.56
C CYS A 364 -14.24 3.41 7.99
N ARG A 365 -15.02 3.87 8.99
CA ARG A 365 -14.68 3.78 10.42
C ARG A 365 -14.50 2.33 10.88
N GLN A 366 -15.34 1.41 10.40
CA GLN A 366 -15.21 0.00 10.70
C GLN A 366 -13.96 -0.61 10.04
N ALA A 367 -13.69 -0.26 8.76
CA ALA A 367 -12.51 -0.72 8.04
C ALA A 367 -11.20 -0.22 8.67
N ARG A 368 -11.18 1.00 9.22
CA ARG A 368 -10.03 1.57 9.92
C ARG A 368 -9.48 0.67 11.02
N SER A 369 -10.34 0.06 11.84
CA SER A 369 -9.92 -0.83 12.93
C SER A 369 -9.39 -2.19 12.43
N ARG A 370 -9.74 -2.59 11.22
CA ARG A 370 -9.34 -3.88 10.64
C ARG A 370 -7.99 -3.84 9.93
N TYR A 371 -7.62 -2.68 9.35
CA TYR A 371 -6.45 -2.53 8.49
C TYR A 371 -5.43 -1.57 9.09
N THR A 372 -4.96 -1.88 10.31
CA THR A 372 -3.92 -1.12 11.02
C THR A 372 -2.54 -1.75 10.82
N VAL A 373 -1.48 -0.97 11.04
CA VAL A 373 -0.11 -1.49 11.01
C VAL A 373 0.12 -2.48 12.16
N GLU A 374 -0.51 -2.29 13.31
CA GLU A 374 -0.45 -3.19 14.47
C GLU A 374 -1.04 -4.57 14.12
N GLU A 375 -2.23 -4.60 13.53
CA GLU A 375 -2.85 -5.84 13.06
C GLU A 375 -2.00 -6.56 11.99
N MET A 376 -1.36 -5.80 11.09
CA MET A 376 -0.42 -6.34 10.12
C MET A 376 0.77 -6.99 10.81
N VAL A 377 1.34 -6.34 11.83
CA VAL A 377 2.47 -6.84 12.63
C VAL A 377 2.09 -8.13 13.35
N GLU A 378 0.92 -8.18 14.00
CA GLU A 378 0.44 -9.40 14.67
C GLU A 378 0.35 -10.57 13.72
N ARG A 379 -0.32 -10.39 12.58
CA ARG A 379 -0.46 -11.44 11.56
C ARG A 379 0.89 -11.86 10.99
N PHE A 380 1.79 -10.90 10.79
CA PHE A 380 3.14 -11.19 10.30
C PHE A 380 3.94 -12.01 11.32
N ALA A 381 3.92 -11.62 12.59
CA ALA A 381 4.60 -12.33 13.67
C ALA A 381 4.01 -13.74 13.88
N ASP A 382 2.68 -13.90 13.79
CA ASP A 382 2.03 -15.21 13.79
C ASP A 382 2.51 -16.10 12.62
N GLY A 383 2.62 -15.51 11.45
CA GLY A 383 3.15 -16.20 10.27
C GLY A 383 4.60 -16.63 10.44
N VAL A 384 5.43 -15.78 11.04
CA VAL A 384 6.84 -16.09 11.38
C VAL A 384 6.90 -17.27 12.34
N THR A 385 6.15 -17.23 13.45
CA THR A 385 6.12 -18.34 14.42
C THR A 385 5.71 -19.63 13.74
N LYS A 386 4.61 -19.65 13.01
CA LYS A 386 4.15 -20.82 12.26
C LYS A 386 5.19 -21.31 11.24
N ALA A 387 5.84 -20.38 10.54
CA ALA A 387 6.88 -20.73 9.57
C ALA A 387 8.10 -21.35 10.25
N LEU A 388 8.48 -20.94 11.45
CA LEU A 388 9.56 -21.54 12.23
C LEU A 388 9.20 -22.95 12.73
N ASP A 389 7.94 -23.17 13.13
CA ASP A 389 7.44 -24.44 13.68
C ASP A 389 7.31 -25.57 12.64
N VAL A 390 7.19 -25.24 11.35
CA VAL A 390 7.09 -26.23 10.28
C VAL A 390 8.42 -26.99 10.18
N GLN A 391 8.54 -28.07 10.94
CA GLN A 391 9.64 -29.03 10.82
C GLN A 391 9.49 -29.82 9.51
N GLY A 392 10.55 -29.86 8.69
CA GLY A 392 10.70 -30.80 7.60
C GLY A 392 10.42 -30.27 6.19
N LEU A 393 11.35 -29.48 5.64
CA LEU A 393 11.61 -29.36 4.20
C LEU A 393 13.06 -29.78 3.86
N ALA A 394 13.62 -30.73 4.65
CA ALA A 394 14.83 -31.45 4.32
C ALA A 394 14.44 -32.89 4.01
N GLN A 395 13.76 -33.14 2.91
CA GLN A 395 13.73 -34.42 2.19
C GLN A 395 13.53 -34.20 0.71
#